data_c4f1f487a23579c28e8d78f5a40b433d
#
_entry.id   c4f1f487a23579c28e8d78f5a40b433d
#
_cell.length_a   1.000
_cell.length_b   1.000
_cell.length_c   1.000
_cell.angle_alpha   90.00
_cell.angle_beta   90.00
_cell.angle_gamma   90.00
#
_symmetry.space_group_name_H-M   'P 1'
#
loop_
_entity.id
_entity.type
_entity.pdbx_description
1 polymer ?
#
loop_
_entity_poly.entity_id
_entity_poly.type
_entity_poly.pdbx_seq_one_letter_code
_entity_poly.pdbx_strand_id
1 'polypeptide(L)'
;MHTISIDIETYSSNDLNKCGVYKYVQAPDFDILLFSYAVDGGAVQVVDLAAGEEISVDILAGLSDESITKWAFNSNFERICLSEWLRRKHPEYFTSYSIMEDTVGDYLDPHGWKCSMIWSAYMGLPLSLAGAGAVLGLEEQKLKAGKDLIRYFCVPCKPTKSNGGRTRNLPEHDMEKWNLFKAYNQRDVEVEQSIQQKLAKFPVLLILFGKSSGLTRKFVTEGLPLTGRWWKRLLRWMRFLRMNCLKPCVR
;
A
#
# COMPACT_ATOMS: atom_id res chain seq x y z
N MET A 1 18.33 -8.51 6.89
CA MET A 1 17.16 -7.86 6.24
C MET A 1 17.12 -6.41 6.70
N HIS A 2 17.20 -5.47 5.74
CA HIS A 2 17.16 -4.02 6.02
C HIS A 2 15.91 -3.37 5.41
N THR A 3 15.46 -3.91 4.30
CA THR A 3 14.28 -3.38 3.59
C THR A 3 13.37 -4.50 3.11
N ILE A 4 12.05 -4.23 3.06
CA ILE A 4 11.05 -5.09 2.45
C ILE A 4 10.20 -4.23 1.52
N SER A 5 10.18 -4.53 0.21
CA SER A 5 9.20 -3.97 -0.71
C SER A 5 7.97 -4.87 -0.72
N ILE A 6 6.77 -4.30 -0.66
CA ILE A 6 5.53 -5.03 -0.40
C ILE A 6 4.43 -4.53 -1.35
N ASP A 7 3.62 -5.47 -1.85
CA ASP A 7 2.32 -5.22 -2.45
C ASP A 7 1.34 -6.31 -2.02
N ILE A 8 0.08 -5.95 -1.78
CA ILE A 8 -0.95 -6.88 -1.31
C ILE A 8 -2.22 -6.77 -2.13
N GLU A 9 -2.87 -7.90 -2.32
CA GLU A 9 -4.21 -7.97 -2.87
C GLU A 9 -5.19 -8.41 -1.78
N THR A 10 -6.30 -7.69 -1.64
CA THR A 10 -7.20 -7.84 -0.50
C THR A 10 -8.65 -8.01 -0.93
N TYR A 11 -9.46 -8.65 -0.08
CA TYR A 11 -10.90 -8.72 -0.24
C TYR A 11 -11.61 -8.07 0.95
N SER A 12 -12.72 -7.40 0.69
CA SER A 12 -13.64 -6.93 1.72
C SER A 12 -15.04 -6.71 1.12
N SER A 13 -16.08 -6.96 1.91
CA SER A 13 -17.46 -6.57 1.54
C SER A 13 -17.69 -5.06 1.59
N ASN A 14 -16.84 -4.32 2.30
CA ASN A 14 -16.87 -2.86 2.33
C ASN A 14 -16.24 -2.28 1.05
N ASP A 15 -16.90 -1.31 0.43
CA ASP A 15 -16.38 -0.61 -0.76
C ASP A 15 -15.31 0.41 -0.38
N LEU A 16 -14.04 0.10 -0.70
CA LEU A 16 -12.88 0.94 -0.41
C LEU A 16 -13.05 2.39 -0.86
N ASN A 17 -13.64 2.60 -2.05
CA ASN A 17 -13.81 3.94 -2.62
C ASN A 17 -14.83 4.79 -1.86
N LYS A 18 -15.80 4.15 -1.20
CA LYS A 18 -16.84 4.83 -0.43
C LYS A 18 -16.46 5.07 1.02
N CYS A 19 -15.76 4.12 1.63
CA CYS A 19 -15.54 4.16 3.08
C CYS A 19 -14.09 4.47 3.50
N GLY A 20 -13.13 4.38 2.56
CA GLY A 20 -11.71 4.51 2.87
C GLY A 20 -11.14 3.26 3.58
N VAL A 21 -9.80 3.19 3.67
CA VAL A 21 -9.09 1.98 4.11
C VAL A 21 -9.44 1.58 5.55
N TYR A 22 -9.63 2.52 6.45
CA TYR A 22 -9.91 2.25 7.87
C TYR A 22 -11.23 1.50 8.09
N LYS A 23 -12.28 1.85 7.35
CA LYS A 23 -13.55 1.11 7.38
C LYS A 23 -13.51 -0.15 6.51
N TYR A 24 -12.73 -0.12 5.45
CA TYR A 24 -12.53 -1.27 4.56
C TYR A 24 -12.04 -2.49 5.33
N VAL A 25 -11.01 -2.33 6.17
CA VAL A 25 -10.42 -3.42 6.95
C VAL A 25 -11.30 -3.89 8.13
N GLN A 26 -12.29 -3.09 8.55
CA GLN A 26 -13.19 -3.45 9.64
C GLN A 26 -14.28 -4.45 9.23
N ALA A 27 -14.44 -4.73 7.93
CA ALA A 27 -15.38 -5.75 7.49
C ALA A 27 -15.04 -7.12 8.12
N PRO A 28 -16.03 -7.90 8.58
CA PRO A 28 -15.78 -9.22 9.16
C PRO A 28 -15.09 -10.20 8.20
N ASP A 29 -15.31 -10.02 6.90
CA ASP A 29 -14.79 -10.83 5.81
C ASP A 29 -13.56 -10.24 5.13
N PHE A 30 -12.99 -9.14 5.69
CA PHE A 30 -11.73 -8.60 5.23
C PHE A 30 -10.63 -9.64 5.37
N ASP A 31 -9.88 -9.85 4.28
CA ASP A 31 -8.72 -10.73 4.26
C ASP A 31 -7.69 -10.28 3.22
N ILE A 32 -6.43 -10.67 3.41
CA ILE A 32 -5.37 -10.53 2.41
C ILE A 32 -5.35 -11.82 1.59
N LEU A 33 -5.42 -11.69 0.27
CA LEU A 33 -5.46 -12.80 -0.68
C LEU A 33 -4.08 -13.20 -1.15
N LEU A 34 -3.28 -12.19 -1.54
CA LEU A 34 -1.92 -12.33 -2.03
C LEU A 34 -1.02 -11.36 -1.28
N PHE A 35 0.17 -11.81 -0.95
CA PHE A 35 1.22 -11.02 -0.35
C PHE A 35 2.49 -11.20 -1.17
N SER A 36 2.85 -10.17 -1.93
CA SER A 36 4.11 -10.15 -2.68
C SER A 36 5.13 -9.29 -1.98
N TYR A 37 6.36 -9.78 -1.88
CA TYR A 37 7.42 -9.06 -1.23
C TYR A 37 8.80 -9.34 -1.83
N ALA A 38 9.71 -8.41 -1.62
CA ALA A 38 11.14 -8.58 -1.93
C ALA A 38 11.98 -8.03 -0.78
N VAL A 39 12.99 -8.78 -0.37
CA VAL A 39 13.94 -8.41 0.68
C VAL A 39 15.17 -7.78 0.06
N ASP A 40 15.59 -6.61 0.59
CA ASP A 40 16.83 -5.92 0.24
C ASP A 40 17.05 -5.74 -1.28
N GLY A 41 15.96 -5.51 -2.03
CA GLY A 41 15.99 -5.34 -3.48
C GLY A 41 16.20 -6.64 -4.27
N GLY A 42 16.04 -7.80 -3.64
CA GLY A 42 16.16 -9.11 -4.27
C GLY A 42 14.96 -9.50 -5.12
N ALA A 43 14.90 -10.77 -5.48
CA ALA A 43 13.80 -11.33 -6.27
C ALA A 43 12.47 -11.27 -5.51
N VAL A 44 11.39 -10.98 -6.23
CA VAL A 44 10.05 -10.93 -5.67
C VAL A 44 9.53 -12.34 -5.40
N GLN A 45 8.97 -12.52 -4.21
CA GLN A 45 8.27 -13.73 -3.81
C GLN A 45 6.77 -13.42 -3.67
N VAL A 46 5.93 -14.36 -4.04
CA VAL A 46 4.48 -14.27 -3.93
C VAL A 46 4.00 -15.35 -2.97
N VAL A 47 3.25 -14.97 -1.96
CA VAL A 47 2.60 -15.87 -1.01
C VAL A 47 1.11 -15.87 -1.29
N ASP A 48 0.57 -17.04 -1.63
CA ASP A 48 -0.84 -17.25 -1.94
C ASP A 48 -1.62 -17.59 -0.65
N LEU A 49 -1.94 -16.54 0.12
CA LEU A 49 -2.65 -16.69 1.39
C LEU A 49 -4.06 -17.26 1.21
N ALA A 50 -4.70 -16.99 0.07
CA ALA A 50 -6.02 -17.54 -0.24
C ALA A 50 -5.97 -19.05 -0.52
N ALA A 51 -4.82 -19.59 -0.95
CA ALA A 51 -4.57 -21.02 -1.10
C ALA A 51 -4.01 -21.67 0.19
N GLY A 52 -3.81 -20.91 1.25
CA GLY A 52 -3.31 -21.40 2.54
C GLY A 52 -1.79 -21.44 2.66
N GLU A 53 -1.05 -20.76 1.78
CA GLU A 53 0.38 -20.53 1.99
C GLU A 53 0.60 -19.58 3.17
N GLU A 54 1.74 -19.67 3.82
CA GLU A 54 2.06 -18.87 5.00
C GLU A 54 3.24 -17.92 4.75
N ILE A 55 3.16 -16.72 5.30
CA ILE A 55 4.29 -15.78 5.32
C ILE A 55 5.34 -16.31 6.31
N SER A 56 6.61 -16.29 5.93
CA SER A 56 7.68 -16.75 6.83
C SER A 56 7.77 -15.91 8.10
N VAL A 57 8.17 -16.55 9.20
CA VAL A 57 8.31 -15.94 10.52
C VAL A 57 9.21 -14.69 10.49
N ASP A 58 10.30 -14.73 9.73
CA ASP A 58 11.22 -13.60 9.60
C ASP A 58 10.56 -12.38 8.96
N ILE A 59 9.69 -12.60 7.96
CA ILE A 59 8.94 -11.52 7.31
C ILE A 59 7.84 -11.00 8.26
N LEU A 60 7.09 -11.89 8.93
CA LEU A 60 6.08 -11.48 9.91
C LEU A 60 6.68 -10.60 11.02
N ALA A 61 7.80 -11.01 11.59
CA ALA A 61 8.53 -10.22 12.57
C ALA A 61 9.01 -8.89 12.01
N GLY A 62 9.52 -8.89 10.77
CA GLY A 62 10.00 -7.70 10.07
C GLY A 62 8.93 -6.65 9.77
N LEU A 63 7.66 -7.05 9.65
CA LEU A 63 6.56 -6.10 9.44
C LEU A 63 6.36 -5.15 10.62
N SER A 64 6.58 -5.62 11.84
CA SER A 64 6.47 -4.83 13.09
C SER A 64 7.79 -4.22 13.56
N ASP A 65 8.93 -4.62 13.01
CA ASP A 65 10.24 -4.11 13.38
C ASP A 65 10.48 -2.72 12.74
N GLU A 66 10.63 -1.69 13.58
CA GLU A 66 10.89 -0.31 13.15
C GLU A 66 12.26 -0.12 12.48
N SER A 67 13.23 -0.99 12.80
CA SER A 67 14.57 -0.95 12.19
C SER A 67 14.58 -1.39 10.73
N ILE A 68 13.55 -2.13 10.30
CA ILE A 68 13.36 -2.60 8.94
C ILE A 68 12.49 -1.61 8.18
N THR A 69 12.98 -1.09 7.07
CA THR A 69 12.20 -0.20 6.21
C THR A 69 11.25 -0.99 5.32
N LYS A 70 9.94 -0.72 5.45
CA LYS A 70 8.91 -1.25 4.54
C LYS A 70 8.60 -0.24 3.45
N TRP A 71 8.66 -0.68 2.19
CA TRP A 71 8.33 0.10 1.02
C TRP A 71 7.05 -0.41 0.36
N ALA A 72 6.19 0.48 -0.07
CA ALA A 72 5.03 0.14 -0.90
C ALA A 72 4.59 1.34 -1.75
N PHE A 73 3.90 1.06 -2.87
CA PHE A 73 3.28 2.10 -3.70
C PHE A 73 1.89 2.44 -3.19
N ASN A 74 1.77 3.34 -2.24
CA ASN A 74 0.64 3.71 -1.38
C ASN A 74 0.71 3.04 0.00
N SER A 75 1.89 3.08 0.62
CA SER A 75 2.23 2.35 1.86
C SER A 75 1.23 2.51 3.02
N ASN A 76 0.37 3.54 3.01
CA ASN A 76 -0.67 3.67 4.02
C ASN A 76 -1.75 2.58 3.88
N PHE A 77 -2.04 2.15 2.65
CA PHE A 77 -2.99 1.06 2.41
C PHE A 77 -2.43 -0.26 2.94
N GLU A 78 -1.21 -0.62 2.55
CA GLU A 78 -0.56 -1.85 2.98
C GLU A 78 -0.40 -1.88 4.50
N ARG A 79 0.07 -0.78 5.11
CA ARG A 79 0.25 -0.68 6.55
C ARG A 79 -1.05 -0.92 7.32
N ILE A 80 -2.16 -0.29 6.92
CA ILE A 80 -3.45 -0.44 7.60
C ILE A 80 -4.02 -1.85 7.40
N CYS A 81 -3.94 -2.38 6.18
CA CYS A 81 -4.42 -3.75 5.88
C CYS A 81 -3.61 -4.80 6.65
N LEU A 82 -2.29 -4.72 6.62
CA LEU A 82 -1.41 -5.64 7.34
C LEU A 82 -1.58 -5.52 8.86
N SER A 83 -1.82 -4.32 9.40
CA SER A 83 -2.10 -4.14 10.83
C SER A 83 -3.33 -4.93 11.27
N GLU A 84 -4.43 -4.81 10.54
CA GLU A 84 -5.65 -5.53 10.87
C GLU A 84 -5.52 -7.03 10.66
N TRP A 85 -4.85 -7.43 9.57
CA TRP A 85 -4.60 -8.83 9.24
C TRP A 85 -3.70 -9.50 10.30
N LEU A 86 -2.58 -8.88 10.69
CA LEU A 86 -1.71 -9.38 11.77
C LEU A 86 -2.48 -9.51 13.07
N ARG A 87 -3.25 -8.49 13.46
CA ARG A 87 -4.04 -8.54 14.70
C ARG A 87 -5.00 -9.73 14.73
N ARG A 88 -5.59 -10.11 13.58
CA ARG A 88 -6.54 -11.23 13.50
C ARG A 88 -5.88 -12.59 13.38
N LYS A 89 -4.79 -12.69 12.61
CA LYS A 89 -4.19 -13.98 12.23
C LYS A 89 -2.90 -14.30 12.99
N HIS A 90 -2.11 -13.27 13.32
CA HIS A 90 -0.78 -13.38 13.91
C HIS A 90 -0.57 -12.33 15.01
N PRO A 91 -1.41 -12.31 16.06
CA PRO A 91 -1.35 -11.27 17.10
C PRO A 91 0.01 -11.23 17.81
N GLU A 92 0.76 -12.32 17.82
CA GLU A 92 2.11 -12.41 18.38
C GLU A 92 3.15 -11.57 17.64
N TYR A 93 2.91 -11.24 16.36
CA TYR A 93 3.76 -10.36 15.55
C TYR A 93 3.19 -8.95 15.40
N PHE A 94 2.06 -8.66 16.04
CA PHE A 94 1.45 -7.34 15.97
C PHE A 94 1.88 -6.45 17.12
N THR A 95 2.58 -5.35 16.81
CA THR A 95 2.88 -4.28 17.77
C THR A 95 2.19 -3.01 17.32
N SER A 96 1.27 -2.50 18.14
CA SER A 96 0.57 -1.26 17.86
C SER A 96 1.44 -0.04 18.20
N TYR A 97 1.32 1.00 17.38
CA TYR A 97 1.93 2.30 17.64
C TYR A 97 0.91 3.26 18.26
N SER A 98 1.24 3.85 19.41
CA SER A 98 0.41 4.88 20.04
C SER A 98 1.03 6.26 19.81
N ILE A 99 0.26 7.18 19.22
CA ILE A 99 0.69 8.56 18.95
C ILE A 99 0.49 9.44 20.19
N MET A 100 -0.44 9.08 21.07
CA MET A 100 -0.76 9.76 22.33
C MET A 100 -0.98 8.72 23.42
N GLU A 101 -0.61 9.06 24.67
CA GLU A 101 -0.76 8.15 25.83
C GLU A 101 -2.19 7.62 26.03
N ASP A 102 -3.21 8.35 25.54
CA ASP A 102 -4.62 7.98 25.68
C ASP A 102 -5.26 7.38 24.42
N THR A 103 -4.52 7.30 23.30
CA THR A 103 -5.02 6.67 22.07
C THR A 103 -4.20 5.42 21.78
N VAL A 104 -4.79 4.26 22.00
CA VAL A 104 -4.20 3.00 21.51
C VAL A 104 -4.19 3.08 20.00
N GLY A 105 -3.00 3.20 19.43
CA GLY A 105 -2.82 3.13 17.99
C GLY A 105 -3.16 1.73 17.52
N ASP A 106 -4.20 1.61 16.70
CA ASP A 106 -4.65 0.31 16.20
C ASP A 106 -3.83 -0.22 15.04
N TYR A 107 -2.71 0.42 14.69
CA TYR A 107 -1.97 0.15 13.46
C TYR A 107 -0.46 0.11 13.71
N LEU A 108 0.26 -0.57 12.83
CA LEU A 108 1.74 -0.61 12.82
C LEU A 108 2.34 0.78 12.75
N ASP A 109 3.52 0.96 13.37
CA ASP A 109 4.24 2.23 13.39
C ASP A 109 4.50 2.73 11.96
N PRO A 110 4.09 3.97 11.63
CA PRO A 110 4.33 4.54 10.31
C PRO A 110 5.80 4.91 10.04
N HIS A 111 6.65 5.05 11.06
CA HIS A 111 8.03 5.52 10.89
C HIS A 111 8.91 4.56 10.07
N GLY A 112 8.69 3.26 10.20
CA GLY A 112 9.35 2.25 9.39
C GLY A 112 8.82 2.12 7.96
N TRP A 113 7.78 2.90 7.58
CA TRP A 113 7.16 2.80 6.26
C TRP A 113 7.54 3.94 5.34
N LYS A 114 7.88 3.62 4.10
CA LYS A 114 8.16 4.57 3.02
C LYS A 114 7.22 4.33 1.85
N CYS A 115 6.80 5.43 1.21
CA CYS A 115 5.81 5.40 0.13
C CYS A 115 6.45 5.88 -1.17
N SER A 116 6.64 4.97 -2.12
CA SER A 116 7.18 5.31 -3.44
C SER A 116 6.20 6.13 -4.29
N MET A 117 4.89 6.03 -4.04
CA MET A 117 3.89 6.93 -4.64
C MET A 117 4.09 8.38 -4.20
N ILE A 118 4.31 8.62 -2.90
CA ILE A 118 4.57 9.96 -2.37
C ILE A 118 5.91 10.48 -2.90
N TRP A 119 6.94 9.62 -2.95
CA TRP A 119 8.23 9.99 -3.53
C TRP A 119 8.10 10.35 -5.02
N SER A 120 7.38 9.54 -5.80
CA SER A 120 7.06 9.83 -7.20
C SER A 120 6.33 11.16 -7.37
N ALA A 121 5.31 11.41 -6.54
CA ALA A 121 4.56 12.66 -6.56
C ALA A 121 5.42 13.89 -6.26
N TYR A 122 6.31 13.78 -5.28
CA TYR A 122 7.28 14.81 -4.95
C TYR A 122 8.21 15.12 -6.13
N MET A 123 8.57 14.10 -6.90
CA MET A 123 9.36 14.25 -8.13
C MET A 123 8.55 14.73 -9.34
N GLY A 124 7.25 15.00 -9.18
CA GLY A 124 6.36 15.46 -10.26
C GLY A 124 5.84 14.34 -11.17
N LEU A 125 6.00 13.09 -10.77
CA LEU A 125 5.52 11.92 -11.49
C LEU A 125 4.02 11.67 -11.19
N PRO A 126 3.32 10.88 -12.04
CA PRO A 126 1.95 10.47 -11.79
C PRO A 126 1.77 9.69 -10.48
N LEU A 127 0.57 9.80 -9.86
CA LEU A 127 0.19 9.09 -8.64
C LEU A 127 -0.27 7.64 -8.88
N SER A 128 0.03 7.06 -10.01
CA SER A 128 -0.26 5.66 -10.29
C SER A 128 1.02 4.93 -10.65
N LEU A 129 1.14 3.68 -10.18
CA LEU A 129 2.31 2.83 -10.44
C LEU A 129 2.60 2.73 -11.95
N ALA A 130 1.56 2.43 -12.75
CA ALA A 130 1.69 2.38 -14.21
C ALA A 130 2.11 3.72 -14.83
N GLY A 131 1.55 4.84 -14.33
CA GLY A 131 1.89 6.18 -14.84
C GLY A 131 3.31 6.59 -14.48
N ALA A 132 3.74 6.35 -13.25
CA ALA A 132 5.11 6.61 -12.81
C ALA A 132 6.11 5.78 -13.61
N GLY A 133 5.85 4.47 -13.77
CA GLY A 133 6.69 3.58 -14.56
C GLY A 133 6.80 4.01 -16.03
N ALA A 134 5.68 4.39 -16.65
CA ALA A 134 5.68 4.86 -18.05
C ALA A 134 6.52 6.14 -18.25
N VAL A 135 6.39 7.12 -17.33
CA VAL A 135 7.18 8.36 -17.41
C VAL A 135 8.67 8.11 -17.18
N LEU A 136 9.01 7.15 -16.31
CA LEU A 136 10.40 6.76 -16.05
C LEU A 136 11.01 5.85 -17.13
N GLY A 137 10.23 5.47 -18.15
CA GLY A 137 10.67 4.60 -19.23
C GLY A 137 11.04 3.21 -18.75
N LEU A 138 10.27 2.64 -17.82
CA LEU A 138 10.51 1.28 -17.34
C LEU A 138 10.06 0.27 -18.40
N GLU A 139 10.90 -0.74 -18.66
CA GLU A 139 10.55 -1.88 -19.53
C GLU A 139 9.47 -2.74 -18.89
N GLU A 140 9.55 -2.91 -17.57
CA GLU A 140 8.58 -3.61 -16.76
C GLU A 140 7.41 -2.68 -16.47
N GLN A 141 6.30 -2.87 -17.17
CA GLN A 141 5.08 -2.09 -16.98
C GLN A 141 4.01 -2.94 -16.29
N LYS A 142 3.15 -2.24 -15.53
CA LYS A 142 1.99 -2.86 -14.90
C LYS A 142 1.12 -3.60 -15.92
N LEU A 143 0.68 -4.81 -15.59
CA LEU A 143 -0.17 -5.62 -16.45
C LEU A 143 -1.54 -4.96 -16.66
N LYS A 144 -1.99 -4.86 -17.91
CA LYS A 144 -3.25 -4.20 -18.28
C LYS A 144 -4.49 -4.88 -17.68
N ALA A 145 -4.44 -6.20 -17.47
CA ALA A 145 -5.54 -6.99 -16.93
C ALA A 145 -5.85 -6.75 -15.44
N GLY A 146 -5.01 -6.01 -14.72
CA GLY A 146 -5.09 -5.87 -13.25
C GLY A 146 -6.44 -5.36 -12.74
N LYS A 147 -7.06 -4.37 -13.41
CA LYS A 147 -8.37 -3.82 -12.97
C LYS A 147 -9.49 -4.86 -13.00
N ASP A 148 -9.50 -5.73 -14.00
CA ASP A 148 -10.52 -6.77 -14.14
C ASP A 148 -10.29 -7.90 -13.14
N LEU A 149 -9.02 -8.21 -12.84
CA LEU A 149 -8.65 -9.21 -11.82
C LEU A 149 -9.00 -8.72 -10.41
N ILE A 150 -8.67 -7.48 -10.07
CA ILE A 150 -9.08 -6.85 -8.81
C ILE A 150 -10.60 -6.85 -8.68
N ARG A 151 -11.33 -6.45 -9.73
CA ARG A 151 -12.79 -6.48 -9.70
C ARG A 151 -13.34 -7.88 -9.52
N TYR A 152 -12.68 -8.90 -10.06
CA TYR A 152 -13.12 -10.29 -9.98
C TYR A 152 -12.89 -10.90 -8.59
N PHE A 153 -11.70 -10.72 -8.00
CA PHE A 153 -11.31 -11.38 -6.76
C PHE A 153 -11.48 -10.51 -5.51
N CYS A 154 -11.28 -9.18 -5.62
CA CYS A 154 -11.22 -8.29 -4.46
C CYS A 154 -12.55 -7.62 -4.12
N VAL A 155 -13.56 -7.74 -4.98
CA VAL A 155 -14.87 -7.07 -4.82
C VAL A 155 -15.98 -8.12 -4.80
N PRO A 156 -17.01 -7.93 -3.93
CA PRO A 156 -18.18 -8.81 -3.93
C PRO A 156 -18.84 -8.90 -5.30
N CYS A 157 -19.19 -10.10 -5.72
CA CYS A 157 -19.95 -10.32 -6.96
C CYS A 157 -21.44 -10.47 -6.66
N LYS A 158 -22.28 -10.12 -7.65
CA LYS A 158 -23.72 -10.33 -7.54
C LYS A 158 -24.05 -11.82 -7.66
N PRO A 159 -24.89 -12.37 -6.76
CA PRO A 159 -25.36 -13.73 -6.88
C PRO A 159 -26.25 -13.88 -8.14
N THR A 160 -25.94 -14.87 -8.96
CA THR A 160 -26.68 -15.21 -10.17
C THR A 160 -26.84 -16.73 -10.27
N LYS A 161 -27.79 -17.19 -11.12
CA LYS A 161 -27.92 -18.63 -11.39
C LYS A 161 -26.64 -19.21 -12.03
N SER A 162 -25.97 -18.45 -12.88
CA SER A 162 -24.77 -18.89 -13.59
C SER A 162 -23.53 -18.99 -12.70
N ASN A 163 -23.47 -18.24 -11.59
CA ASN A 163 -22.36 -18.35 -10.63
C ASN A 163 -22.71 -19.17 -9.38
N GLY A 164 -23.81 -19.92 -9.40
CA GLY A 164 -24.23 -20.74 -8.25
C GLY A 164 -24.71 -19.95 -7.04
N GLY A 165 -25.08 -18.68 -7.21
CA GLY A 165 -25.57 -17.80 -6.13
C GLY A 165 -24.44 -17.24 -5.24
N ARG A 166 -23.16 -17.38 -5.62
CA ARG A 166 -22.05 -16.90 -4.81
C ARG A 166 -21.95 -15.37 -4.81
N THR A 167 -21.45 -14.81 -3.69
CA THR A 167 -21.20 -13.39 -3.51
C THR A 167 -19.72 -13.01 -3.56
N ARG A 168 -18.83 -14.02 -3.61
CA ARG A 168 -17.37 -13.86 -3.69
C ARG A 168 -16.78 -14.85 -4.70
N ASN A 169 -15.79 -14.43 -5.47
CA ASN A 169 -14.98 -15.31 -6.29
C ASN A 169 -13.73 -15.73 -5.52
N LEU A 170 -13.46 -17.02 -5.50
CA LEU A 170 -12.30 -17.65 -4.88
C LEU A 170 -11.35 -18.18 -5.97
N PRO A 171 -10.09 -18.53 -5.64
CA PRO A 171 -9.11 -19.03 -6.62
C PRO A 171 -9.65 -20.17 -7.50
N GLU A 172 -10.32 -21.15 -6.90
CA GLU A 172 -10.85 -22.33 -7.56
C GLU A 172 -11.95 -22.06 -8.60
N HIS A 173 -12.55 -20.86 -8.58
CA HIS A 173 -13.59 -20.50 -9.55
C HIS A 173 -13.02 -20.13 -10.92
N ASP A 174 -11.73 -19.73 -11.00
CA ASP A 174 -11.03 -19.40 -12.25
C ASP A 174 -9.51 -19.39 -12.02
N MET A 175 -8.91 -20.57 -12.10
CA MET A 175 -7.47 -20.76 -11.85
C MET A 175 -6.57 -20.02 -12.85
N GLU A 176 -7.02 -19.83 -14.10
CA GLU A 176 -6.26 -19.05 -15.08
C GLU A 176 -6.16 -17.59 -14.66
N LYS A 177 -7.29 -16.98 -14.30
CA LYS A 177 -7.31 -15.62 -13.76
C LYS A 177 -6.54 -15.51 -12.47
N TRP A 178 -6.60 -16.54 -11.59
CA TRP A 178 -5.86 -16.53 -10.35
C TRP A 178 -4.35 -16.52 -10.57
N ASN A 179 -3.84 -17.35 -11.47
CA ASN A 179 -2.43 -17.36 -11.83
C ASN A 179 -1.98 -16.04 -12.45
N LEU A 180 -2.83 -15.43 -13.29
CA LEU A 180 -2.56 -14.10 -13.84
C LEU A 180 -2.57 -13.03 -12.73
N PHE A 181 -3.43 -13.19 -11.69
CA PHE A 181 -3.49 -12.28 -10.56
C PHE A 181 -2.25 -12.36 -9.67
N LYS A 182 -1.69 -13.57 -9.45
CA LYS A 182 -0.39 -13.74 -8.80
C LYS A 182 0.73 -13.05 -9.57
N ALA A 183 0.79 -13.25 -10.89
CA ALA A 183 1.76 -12.58 -11.74
C ALA A 183 1.59 -11.04 -11.75
N TYR A 184 0.34 -10.56 -11.63
CA TYR A 184 0.04 -9.14 -11.50
C TYR A 184 0.58 -8.56 -10.19
N ASN A 185 0.32 -9.19 -9.05
CA ASN A 185 0.79 -8.77 -7.73
C ASN A 185 2.34 -8.80 -7.65
N GLN A 186 2.98 -9.85 -8.20
CA GLN A 186 4.43 -9.92 -8.34
C GLN A 186 4.97 -8.72 -9.14
N ARG A 187 4.36 -8.44 -10.30
CA ARG A 187 4.78 -7.36 -11.20
C ARG A 187 4.66 -5.98 -10.54
N ASP A 188 3.68 -5.76 -9.69
CA ASP A 188 3.52 -4.48 -9.00
C ASP A 188 4.71 -4.21 -8.06
N VAL A 189 5.27 -5.21 -7.35
CA VAL A 189 6.51 -5.07 -6.56
C VAL A 189 7.73 -4.85 -7.45
N GLU A 190 7.87 -5.57 -8.57
CA GLU A 190 8.99 -5.41 -9.51
C GLU A 190 9.04 -3.99 -10.09
N VAL A 191 7.88 -3.46 -10.50
CA VAL A 191 7.77 -2.08 -11.00
C VAL A 191 8.07 -1.07 -9.89
N GLU A 192 7.58 -1.30 -8.68
CA GLU A 192 7.86 -0.44 -7.51
C GLU A 192 9.36 -0.39 -7.20
N GLN A 193 10.05 -1.53 -7.16
CA GLN A 193 11.51 -1.59 -6.99
C GLN A 193 12.25 -0.84 -8.09
N SER A 194 11.82 -0.97 -9.34
CA SER A 194 12.41 -0.25 -10.48
C SER A 194 12.23 1.26 -10.34
N ILE A 195 11.07 1.73 -9.84
CA ILE A 195 10.84 3.13 -9.51
C ILE A 195 11.79 3.58 -8.40
N GLN A 196 11.94 2.80 -7.31
CA GLN A 196 12.87 3.12 -6.23
C GLN A 196 14.30 3.29 -6.75
N GLN A 197 14.78 2.36 -7.58
CA GLN A 197 16.12 2.42 -8.18
C GLN A 197 16.32 3.68 -9.04
N LYS A 198 15.33 4.04 -9.87
CA LYS A 198 15.40 5.27 -10.68
C LYS A 198 15.41 6.53 -9.83
N LEU A 199 14.68 6.53 -8.71
CA LEU A 199 14.60 7.66 -7.80
C LEU A 199 15.71 7.69 -6.74
N ALA A 200 16.50 6.65 -6.57
CA ALA A 200 17.49 6.49 -5.50
C ALA A 200 18.54 7.64 -5.43
N LYS A 201 18.81 8.31 -6.55
CA LYS A 201 19.69 9.49 -6.62
C LYS A 201 19.08 10.78 -6.08
N PHE A 202 17.79 10.79 -5.76
CA PHE A 202 17.08 11.93 -5.21
C PHE A 202 16.72 11.70 -3.74
N PRO A 203 16.68 12.75 -2.89
CA PRO A 203 16.34 12.58 -1.49
C PRO A 203 14.91 12.07 -1.31
N VAL A 204 14.72 11.09 -0.42
CA VAL A 204 13.40 10.66 0.03
C VAL A 204 12.90 11.68 1.05
N LEU A 205 11.75 12.28 0.79
CA LEU A 205 11.08 13.10 1.80
C LEU A 205 10.46 12.19 2.86
N LEU A 206 11.01 12.26 4.07
CA LEU A 206 10.36 11.70 5.25
C LEU A 206 9.18 12.60 5.61
N ILE A 207 7.99 12.28 5.11
CA ILE A 207 6.76 12.89 5.61
C ILE A 207 6.44 12.15 6.91
N LEU A 208 6.89 12.71 8.03
CA LEU A 208 6.49 12.27 9.36
C LEU A 208 5.00 12.57 9.53
N PHE A 209 4.17 11.56 9.37
CA PHE A 209 2.77 11.62 9.73
C PHE A 209 2.69 11.80 11.26
N GLY A 210 2.36 13.00 11.72
CA GLY A 210 2.02 13.25 13.12
C GLY A 210 2.71 14.42 13.82
N LYS A 211 3.83 14.97 13.32
CA LYS A 211 4.45 16.18 13.90
C LYS A 211 4.54 17.32 12.86
N SER A 212 3.46 17.57 12.13
CA SER A 212 3.47 18.44 10.95
C SER A 212 3.45 19.95 11.20
N SER A 213 3.25 20.44 12.43
CA SER A 213 3.20 21.88 12.68
C SER A 213 4.56 22.57 12.78
N GLY A 214 5.62 21.84 13.18
CA GLY A 214 6.97 22.39 13.34
C GLY A 214 7.86 22.24 12.10
N LEU A 215 7.81 21.07 11.42
CA LEU A 215 8.68 20.79 10.26
C LEU A 215 8.25 21.53 8.99
N THR A 216 6.94 21.68 8.76
CA THR A 216 6.43 22.46 7.62
C THR A 216 6.89 23.92 7.70
N ARG A 217 7.00 24.48 8.91
CA ARG A 217 7.52 25.82 9.12
C ARG A 217 9.03 25.91 8.82
N LYS A 218 9.83 24.90 9.21
CA LYS A 218 11.27 24.88 8.95
C LYS A 218 11.61 24.79 7.46
N PHE A 219 10.89 23.98 6.69
CA PHE A 219 11.06 23.91 5.23
C PHE A 219 10.64 25.18 4.50
N VAL A 220 9.68 25.93 5.03
CA VAL A 220 9.21 27.20 4.45
C VAL A 220 10.14 28.36 4.79
N THR A 221 10.80 28.32 5.96
CA THR A 221 11.62 29.45 6.44
C THR A 221 13.12 29.33 6.15
N GLU A 222 13.66 28.12 5.94
CA GLU A 222 15.09 27.89 5.74
C GLU A 222 15.49 27.62 4.27
N GLY A 223 14.57 27.82 3.33
CA GLY A 223 14.86 28.04 1.92
C GLY A 223 15.56 26.92 1.16
N LEU A 224 14.78 26.03 0.52
CA LEU A 224 15.18 25.53 -0.81
C LEU A 224 14.65 26.52 -1.87
N PRO A 225 15.44 26.95 -2.87
CA PRO A 225 14.97 27.83 -3.93
C PRO A 225 14.03 27.07 -4.88
N LEU A 226 12.80 26.87 -4.46
CA LEU A 226 11.75 26.28 -5.28
C LEU A 226 11.06 27.40 -6.05
N THR A 227 11.21 27.40 -7.37
CA THR A 227 10.56 28.38 -8.24
C THR A 227 9.03 28.31 -8.07
N GLY A 228 8.35 29.46 -8.10
CA GLY A 228 6.95 29.64 -7.71
C GLY A 228 5.89 28.76 -8.41
N ARG A 229 6.25 28.08 -9.51
CA ARG A 229 5.39 27.10 -10.21
C ARG A 229 5.29 25.76 -9.46
N TRP A 230 6.39 25.32 -8.86
CA TRP A 230 6.49 24.09 -8.06
C TRP A 230 5.72 24.20 -6.75
N TRP A 231 5.85 25.35 -6.07
CA TRP A 231 5.15 25.64 -4.83
C TRP A 231 3.63 25.60 -4.97
N LYS A 232 3.09 26.19 -6.05
CA LYS A 232 1.64 26.14 -6.33
C LYS A 232 1.12 24.73 -6.60
N ARG A 233 1.93 23.88 -7.25
CA ARG A 233 1.60 22.45 -7.45
C ARG A 233 1.64 21.66 -6.14
N LEU A 234 2.66 21.86 -5.31
CA LEU A 234 2.82 21.23 -4.01
C LEU A 234 1.67 21.60 -3.06
N LEU A 235 1.29 22.88 -2.99
CA LEU A 235 0.16 23.34 -2.17
C LEU A 235 -1.19 22.79 -2.65
N ARG A 236 -1.38 22.66 -3.96
CA ARG A 236 -2.59 22.04 -4.53
C ARG A 236 -2.65 20.56 -4.18
N TRP A 237 -1.52 19.89 -4.21
CA TRP A 237 -1.38 18.49 -3.88
C TRP A 237 -1.53 18.24 -2.36
N MET A 238 -0.94 19.07 -1.50
CA MET A 238 -1.16 18.99 -0.04
C MET A 238 -2.62 19.23 0.34
N ARG A 239 -3.34 20.12 -0.37
CA ARG A 239 -4.80 20.29 -0.20
C ARG A 239 -5.55 19.04 -0.63
N PHE A 240 -5.15 18.39 -1.70
CA PHE A 240 -5.74 17.13 -2.17
C PHE A 240 -5.53 15.99 -1.15
N LEU A 241 -4.33 15.85 -0.59
CA LEU A 241 -4.05 14.88 0.49
C LEU A 241 -4.87 15.18 1.74
N ARG A 242 -4.96 16.45 2.14
CA ARG A 242 -5.76 16.87 3.30
C ARG A 242 -7.25 16.58 3.11
N MET A 243 -7.77 16.70 1.89
CA MET A 243 -9.18 16.41 1.58
C MET A 243 -9.48 14.91 1.47
N ASN A 244 -8.53 14.09 1.01
CA ASN A 244 -8.77 12.67 0.74
C ASN A 244 -8.20 11.71 1.80
N CYS A 245 -7.14 12.11 2.52
CA CYS A 245 -6.53 11.27 3.56
C CYS A 245 -6.89 11.68 5.00
N LEU A 246 -7.46 12.86 5.21
CA LEU A 246 -7.74 13.43 6.52
C LEU A 246 -9.22 13.79 6.74
N LYS A 247 -10.16 13.24 5.96
CA LYS A 247 -11.56 13.34 6.36
C LYS A 247 -11.77 12.42 7.55
N PRO A 248 -11.89 12.96 8.79
CA PRO A 248 -12.47 12.17 9.86
C PRO A 248 -13.89 11.84 9.41
N CYS A 249 -14.25 10.56 9.42
CA CYS A 249 -15.64 10.16 9.35
C CYS A 249 -16.34 10.67 10.62
N VAL A 250 -16.87 11.90 10.57
CA VAL A 250 -17.87 12.35 11.53
C VAL A 250 -19.21 11.89 11.00
N ARG A 251 -19.79 10.97 11.74
CA ARG A 251 -21.07 10.27 11.73
C ARG A 251 -21.12 8.97 10.98
#